data_f1057f35f1655c55e40f080501625bbc
#
_entry.id   f1057f35f1655c55e40f080501625bbc
#
_cell.length_a   1.000
_cell.length_b   1.000
_cell.length_c   1.000
_cell.angle_alpha   90.00
_cell.angle_beta   90.00
_cell.angle_gamma   90.00
#
_symmetry.space_group_name_H-M   'P 1'
#
loop_
_entity.id
_entity.type
_entity.pdbx_description
1 polymer ?
#
loop_
_entity_poly.entity_id
_entity_poly.type
_entity_poly.pdbx_seq_one_letter_code
_entity_poly.pdbx_strand_id
1 'polypeptide(L)' 'MARGVRRTQSEIIKAHLEKLDEKIVKIEKTLKGLKAERKKLEEELKSSELTAIAEFISESGVTVEQLKSMIEKENLNAAE' A
#
# COMPACT_ATOMS: atom_id res chain seq x y z
N MET A 1 45.17 -33.60 -10.44
CA MET A 1 44.69 -33.24 -10.45
C MET A 1 44.34 -32.38 -10.29
N ALA A 2 44.40 -32.09 -10.59
CA ALA A 2 44.08 -31.22 -10.33
C ALA A 2 43.11 -31.08 -9.93
N ARG A 3 42.90 -31.28 -9.65
CA ARG A 3 42.19 -31.03 -9.37
C ARG A 3 41.75 -30.20 -9.03
N GLY A 4 41.37 -30.47 -9.18
CA GLY A 4 40.25 -29.61 -9.12
C GLY A 4 40.58 -28.34 -8.41
N VAL A 5 40.20 -27.29 -9.01
CA VAL A 5 40.43 -25.99 -8.40
C VAL A 5 39.43 -25.81 -7.28
N ARG A 6 39.88 -25.78 -6.06
CA ARG A 6 39.03 -25.48 -4.92
C ARG A 6 38.83 -23.99 -4.87
N ARG A 7 37.59 -23.59 -4.75
CA ARG A 7 37.31 -22.20 -4.56
C ARG A 7 37.79 -21.77 -3.18
N THR A 8 38.35 -20.59 -3.10
CA THR A 8 38.76 -20.06 -1.81
C THR A 8 37.50 -19.71 -1.01
N GLN A 9 37.69 -19.61 0.29
CA GLN A 9 36.58 -19.20 1.18
C GLN A 9 36.01 -17.87 0.73
N SER A 10 36.87 -16.95 0.31
CA SER A 10 36.48 -15.66 -0.21
C SER A 10 35.57 -15.77 -1.44
N GLU A 11 35.93 -16.63 -2.37
CA GLU A 11 35.15 -16.84 -3.59
C GLU A 11 33.76 -17.42 -3.30
N ILE A 12 33.73 -18.37 -2.36
CA ILE A 12 32.45 -18.98 -1.94
C ILE A 12 31.55 -17.95 -1.32
N ILE A 13 32.11 -17.10 -0.46
CA ILE A 13 31.37 -16.03 0.19
C ILE A 13 30.82 -15.02 -0.84
N LYS A 14 31.65 -14.64 -1.80
CA LYS A 14 31.26 -13.74 -2.88
C LYS A 14 30.09 -14.29 -3.69
N ALA A 15 30.15 -15.59 -4.00
CA ALA A 15 29.09 -16.26 -4.74
C ALA A 15 27.77 -16.24 -3.95
N HIS A 16 27.85 -16.47 -2.65
CA HIS A 16 26.69 -16.39 -1.77
C HIS A 16 26.10 -14.98 -1.72
N LEU A 17 26.99 -13.99 -1.65
CA LEU A 17 26.57 -12.59 -1.63
C LEU A 17 25.83 -12.20 -2.92
N GLU A 18 26.35 -12.65 -4.05
CA GLU A 18 25.70 -12.38 -5.35
C GLU A 18 24.30 -12.98 -5.41
N LYS A 19 24.15 -14.20 -4.91
CA LYS A 19 22.84 -14.86 -4.87
C LYS A 19 21.87 -14.13 -3.96
N LEU A 20 22.36 -13.67 -2.81
CA LEU A 20 21.54 -12.91 -1.88
C LEU A 20 21.12 -11.58 -2.49
N ASP A 21 22.04 -10.91 -3.18
CA ASP A 21 21.73 -9.65 -3.84
C ASP A 21 20.63 -9.84 -4.90
N GLU A 22 20.72 -10.92 -5.67
CA GLU A 22 19.68 -11.23 -6.67
C GLU A 22 18.32 -11.45 -6.03
N LYS A 23 18.30 -12.18 -4.91
CA LYS A 23 17.07 -12.43 -4.16
C LYS A 23 16.50 -11.14 -3.61
N ILE A 24 17.36 -10.29 -3.08
CA ILE A 24 16.96 -9.00 -2.52
C ILE A 24 16.30 -8.14 -3.61
N VAL A 25 16.92 -8.07 -4.78
CA VAL A 25 16.36 -7.30 -5.91
C VAL A 25 14.98 -7.82 -6.29
N LYS A 26 14.82 -9.15 -6.36
CA LYS A 26 13.53 -9.76 -6.70
C LYS A 26 12.46 -9.44 -5.66
N ILE A 27 12.83 -9.55 -4.38
CA ILE A 27 11.93 -9.28 -3.27
C ILE A 27 11.53 -7.80 -3.25
N GLU A 28 12.49 -6.91 -3.48
CA GLU A 28 12.23 -5.47 -3.54
C GLU A 28 11.26 -5.13 -4.67
N LYS A 29 11.44 -5.76 -5.82
CA LYS A 29 10.57 -5.58 -6.97
C LYS A 29 9.15 -6.07 -6.66
N THR A 30 9.05 -7.24 -6.05
CA THR A 30 7.77 -7.80 -5.63
C THR A 30 7.09 -6.90 -4.61
N LEU A 31 7.85 -6.41 -3.63
CA LEU A 31 7.33 -5.51 -2.60
C LEU A 31 6.81 -4.22 -3.21
N LYS A 32 7.54 -3.66 -4.15
CA LYS A 32 7.12 -2.44 -4.86
C LYS A 32 5.80 -2.66 -5.59
N GLY A 33 5.67 -3.81 -6.25
CA GLY A 33 4.45 -4.19 -6.95
C GLY A 33 3.26 -4.34 -6.00
N LEU A 34 3.50 -4.99 -4.85
CA LEU A 34 2.46 -5.17 -3.85
C LEU A 34 2.03 -3.87 -3.21
N LYS A 35 2.95 -2.96 -2.97
CA LYS A 35 2.63 -1.64 -2.44
C LYS A 35 1.79 -0.83 -3.42
N ALA A 36 2.11 -0.92 -4.71
CA ALA A 36 1.34 -0.25 -5.75
C ALA A 36 -0.08 -0.81 -5.81
N GLU A 37 -0.20 -2.14 -5.73
CA GLU A 37 -1.49 -2.82 -5.73
C GLU A 37 -2.32 -2.43 -4.52
N ARG A 38 -1.68 -2.38 -3.35
CA ARG A 38 -2.34 -1.97 -2.10
C ARG A 38 -2.88 -0.55 -2.21
N LYS A 39 -2.08 0.35 -2.75
CA LYS A 39 -2.48 1.74 -2.95
C LYS A 39 -3.70 1.83 -3.87
N LYS A 40 -3.68 1.06 -4.94
CA LYS A 40 -4.78 1.01 -5.89
C LYS A 40 -6.06 0.53 -5.22
N LEU A 41 -5.96 -0.53 -4.41
CA LEU A 41 -7.11 -1.07 -3.69
C LEU A 41 -7.63 -0.10 -2.63
N GLU A 42 -6.74 0.64 -1.96
CA GLU A 42 -7.14 1.66 -1.00
C GLU A 42 -7.92 2.78 -1.69
N GLU A 43 -7.49 3.18 -2.88
CA GLU A 43 -8.18 4.19 -3.68
C GLU A 43 -9.54 3.70 -4.15
N GLU A 44 -9.63 2.42 -4.56
CA GLU A 44 -10.89 1.80 -4.96
C GLU A 44 -11.86 1.72 -3.79
N LEU A 45 -11.36 1.37 -2.62
CA LEU A 45 -12.17 1.29 -1.41
C LEU A 45 -12.73 2.66 -1.06
N LYS A 46 -11.89 3.68 -1.09
CA LYS A 46 -12.29 5.06 -0.81
C LYS A 46 -13.37 5.53 -1.78
N SER A 47 -13.16 5.24 -3.07
CA SER A 47 -14.13 5.59 -4.11
C SER A 47 -15.47 4.89 -3.89
N SER A 48 -15.42 3.61 -3.53
CA SER A 48 -16.62 2.81 -3.23
C SER A 48 -17.37 3.37 -2.02
N GLU A 49 -16.65 3.75 -0.97
CA GLU A 49 -17.26 4.34 0.22
C GLU A 49 -17.92 5.67 -0.08
N LEU A 50 -17.26 6.50 -0.90
CA LEU A 50 -17.82 7.79 -1.31
C LEU A 50 -19.10 7.60 -2.13
N THR A 51 -19.10 6.60 -3.01
CA THR A 51 -20.28 6.27 -3.81
C THR A 51 -21.44 5.83 -2.90
N ALA A 52 -21.14 4.99 -1.92
CA ALA A 52 -22.15 4.51 -0.96
C ALA A 52 -22.74 5.67 -0.15
N ILE A 53 -21.89 6.61 0.27
CA ILE A 53 -22.33 7.79 1.00
C ILE A 53 -23.21 8.66 0.11
N ALA A 54 -22.80 8.87 -1.13
CA ALA A 54 -23.57 9.66 -2.09
C ALA A 54 -24.95 9.05 -2.34
N GLU A 55 -25.02 7.73 -2.47
CA GLU A 55 -26.28 7.02 -2.65
C GLU A 55 -27.18 7.16 -1.43
N PHE A 56 -26.60 7.02 -0.25
CA PHE A 56 -27.32 7.16 1.01
C PHE A 56 -27.91 8.57 1.14
N ILE A 57 -27.11 9.58 0.84
CA ILE A 57 -27.55 10.99 0.91
C ILE A 57 -28.68 11.24 -0.08
N SER A 58 -28.54 10.71 -1.29
CA SER A 58 -29.57 10.85 -2.33
C SER A 58 -30.89 10.22 -1.89
N GLU A 59 -30.82 9.03 -1.31
CA GLU A 59 -32.01 8.31 -0.83
C GLU A 59 -32.66 8.98 0.36
N SER A 60 -31.86 9.58 1.26
CA SER A 60 -32.36 10.24 2.45
C SER A 60 -32.99 11.61 2.16
N GLY A 61 -32.74 12.17 0.99
CA GLY A 61 -33.27 13.50 0.62
C GLY A 61 -32.55 14.64 1.29
N VAL A 62 -31.47 14.39 1.98
CA VAL A 62 -30.67 15.45 2.62
C VAL A 62 -29.83 16.16 1.57
N THR A 63 -29.85 17.50 1.59
CA THR A 63 -29.04 18.30 0.69
C THR A 63 -27.61 18.38 1.22
N VAL A 64 -26.68 18.71 0.32
CA VAL A 64 -25.28 18.89 0.68
C VAL A 64 -25.15 20.02 1.73
N GLU A 65 -25.93 21.09 1.58
CA GLU A 65 -25.92 22.21 2.53
C GLU A 65 -26.37 21.78 3.92
N GLN A 66 -27.43 20.98 3.99
CA GLN A 66 -27.94 20.47 5.25
C GLN A 66 -26.91 19.57 5.92
N LEU A 67 -26.25 18.69 5.14
CA LEU A 67 -25.21 17.80 5.64
C LEU A 67 -24.03 18.62 6.16
N LYS A 68 -23.63 19.64 5.41
CA LYS A 68 -22.52 20.51 5.79
C LYS A 68 -22.81 21.21 7.12
N SER A 69 -24.03 21.71 7.29
CA SER A 69 -24.46 22.36 8.53
C SER A 69 -24.40 21.40 9.71
N MET A 70 -24.84 20.17 9.50
CA MET A 70 -24.78 19.13 10.56
C MET A 70 -23.36 18.86 11.00
N ILE A 71 -22.45 18.73 10.05
CA ILE A 71 -21.03 18.45 10.32
C ILE A 71 -20.40 19.63 11.07
N GLU A 72 -20.65 20.85 10.64
CA GLU A 72 -20.11 22.05 11.28
C GLU A 72 -20.63 22.18 12.71
N LYS A 73 -21.91 21.88 12.92
CA LYS A 73 -22.52 21.93 14.24
C LYS A 73 -21.88 20.90 15.19
N GLU A 74 -21.64 19.70 14.69
CA GLU A 74 -20.97 18.65 15.47
C GLU A 74 -19.54 19.04 15.83
N ASN A 75 -18.84 19.65 14.88
CA ASN A 75 -17.45 20.10 15.11
C ASN A 75 -17.41 21.17 16.19
N LEU A 76 -18.39 22.08 16.19
CA LEU A 76 -18.47 23.13 17.21
C LEU A 76 -18.75 22.54 18.58
N ASN A 77 -19.64 21.56 18.64
CA ASN A 77 -19.95 20.87 19.89
C ASN A 77 -18.75 20.10 20.41
N ALA A 78 -18.01 19.47 19.51
CA ALA A 78 -16.82 18.72 19.85
C ALA A 78 -15.67 19.62 20.34
N ALA A 79 -15.65 20.87 19.87
CA ALA A 79 -14.63 21.84 20.27
C ALA A 79 -14.87 22.42 21.66
N GLU A 80 -16.07 22.32 22.17
CA GLU A 80 -16.42 22.77 23.52
C GLU A 80 -16.05 21.72 24.56
#